data_9f0e467870447cd57d152fb79c9eb63f
#
_entry.id   9f0e467870447cd57d152fb79c9eb63f
#
_cell.length_a   1.000
_cell.length_b   1.000
_cell.length_c   1.000
_cell.angle_alpha   90.00
_cell.angle_beta   90.00
_cell.angle_gamma   90.00
#
_symmetry.space_group_name_H-M   'P 1'
#
loop_
_entity.id
_entity.type
_entity.pdbx_description
1 polymer ?
#
loop_
_entity_poly.entity_id
_entity_poly.type
_entity_poly.pdbx_seq_one_letter_code
_entity_poly.pdbx_strand_id
1 'polypeptide(L)'
;MSRVTTLILASLLMLAGCIDPMDPLGKNEADDTDNETVEPEPEPEPEPEPVPEPEPEPEPEPEPEPEPEPTIPCNGMIALCLRTYDNVTFPETHNAFATEDDGIYYPASNHRTGFDAQWQAGIRAFMIDTHYDNLNNKQYSGVKLCHGSDDRGFSPCVYGNVSAVDWLSELGDKMDDNPQDVVTVLVENYVSSEHLEQVFIDSGLMDRVFLHAVNEPWPTLQQLIDNETNLVVFWEQGDEDSHPWIHDFLSHSWTTNYGEQSTSEMNCDVHRGDGSQAVYHMNNWLSNQVGLADPTQAEEANDVDFLVERANECWSEHGKRPTFIAVDWWEEGDVVRAAEIINMQDEAN
;
A
#
# COMPACT_ATOMS: atom_id res chain seq x y z
N MET A 1 -15.94 45.11 25.28
CA MET A 1 -16.01 46.16 24.26
C MET A 1 -14.74 46.10 23.44
N SER A 2 -14.80 45.61 22.26
CA SER A 2 -14.20 46.05 21.00
C SER A 2 -14.42 44.96 19.97
N ARG A 3 -15.19 45.27 18.95
CA ARG A 3 -15.46 44.48 17.77
C ARG A 3 -14.27 44.66 16.80
N VAL A 4 -13.77 43.59 16.21
CA VAL A 4 -12.93 43.67 15.02
C VAL A 4 -13.62 42.86 13.91
N THR A 5 -13.78 43.57 12.83
CA THR A 5 -14.60 43.31 11.67
C THR A 5 -13.85 42.39 10.69
N THR A 6 -14.53 41.36 10.21
CA THR A 6 -14.09 40.48 9.15
C THR A 6 -14.15 41.21 7.80
N LEU A 7 -13.08 41.22 7.04
CA LEU A 7 -13.07 41.57 5.62
C LEU A 7 -13.03 40.32 4.77
N ILE A 8 -14.12 40.11 4.00
CA ILE A 8 -14.21 39.12 2.93
C ILE A 8 -13.72 39.81 1.65
N LEU A 9 -12.71 39.24 1.00
CA LEU A 9 -12.31 39.62 -0.36
C LEU A 9 -12.72 38.49 -1.31
N ALA A 10 -13.75 38.76 -2.11
CA ALA A 10 -14.15 37.96 -3.23
C ALA A 10 -13.33 38.36 -4.46
N SER A 11 -12.66 37.42 -5.10
CA SER A 11 -12.02 37.62 -6.41
C SER A 11 -12.81 36.88 -7.48
N LEU A 12 -13.40 37.64 -8.37
CA LEU A 12 -14.07 37.21 -9.60
C LEU A 12 -13.01 36.74 -10.60
N LEU A 13 -13.14 35.54 -11.14
CA LEU A 13 -12.40 35.10 -12.33
C LEU A 13 -13.25 35.30 -13.58
N MET A 14 -12.69 36.01 -14.53
CA MET A 14 -13.21 36.19 -15.89
C MET A 14 -12.98 34.95 -16.74
N LEU A 15 -14.04 34.46 -17.35
CA LEU A 15 -14.01 33.54 -18.48
C LEU A 15 -13.62 34.29 -19.73
N ALA A 16 -12.64 33.84 -20.49
CA ALA A 16 -12.39 34.21 -21.88
C ALA A 16 -12.45 32.95 -22.74
N GLY A 17 -13.52 32.80 -23.49
CA GLY A 17 -13.66 31.81 -24.53
C GLY A 17 -12.95 32.26 -25.82
N CYS A 18 -12.30 31.33 -26.51
CA CYS A 18 -11.84 31.50 -27.87
C CYS A 18 -12.81 30.78 -28.79
N ILE A 19 -13.37 31.56 -29.74
CA ILE A 19 -14.25 31.16 -30.83
C ILE A 19 -13.38 31.04 -32.07
N ASP A 20 -13.50 29.92 -32.80
CA ASP A 20 -12.97 29.75 -34.13
C ASP A 20 -13.75 30.57 -35.15
N PRO A 21 -13.13 31.19 -36.19
CA PRO A 21 -13.83 31.75 -37.30
C PRO A 21 -13.92 30.80 -38.51
N MET A 22 -15.14 30.62 -38.97
CA MET A 22 -15.50 30.01 -40.23
C MET A 22 -14.91 30.76 -41.41
N ASP A 23 -14.56 29.98 -42.42
CA ASP A 23 -14.18 30.38 -43.77
C ASP A 23 -15.43 30.78 -44.62
N PRO A 24 -15.42 31.86 -45.38
CA PRO A 24 -16.45 32.11 -46.37
C PRO A 24 -15.96 31.91 -47.81
N LEU A 25 -16.75 31.15 -48.53
CA LEU A 25 -16.80 30.99 -49.97
C LEU A 25 -16.64 32.29 -50.76
N GLY A 26 -15.78 32.26 -51.75
CA GLY A 26 -15.70 33.25 -52.81
C GLY A 26 -15.72 32.61 -54.19
N LYS A 27 -16.85 32.72 -54.83
CA LYS A 27 -17.02 32.47 -56.30
C LYS A 27 -16.35 33.58 -57.10
N ASN A 28 -15.75 33.26 -58.23
CA ASN A 28 -15.76 34.13 -59.41
C ASN A 28 -15.81 33.29 -60.67
N GLU A 29 -16.67 33.75 -61.50
CA GLU A 29 -17.05 33.26 -62.86
C GLU A 29 -16.04 33.65 -63.91
N ALA A 30 -16.00 32.81 -64.92
CA ALA A 30 -15.93 33.00 -66.38
C ALA A 30 -14.73 33.74 -67.02
N ASP A 31 -14.07 33.06 -67.86
CA ASP A 31 -14.14 33.55 -69.30
C ASP A 31 -13.83 32.38 -70.25
N ASP A 32 -14.53 32.45 -71.36
CA ASP A 32 -14.75 31.50 -72.45
C ASP A 32 -13.69 31.76 -73.55
N THR A 33 -12.97 30.74 -73.98
CA THR A 33 -12.44 30.70 -75.34
C THR A 33 -12.25 29.28 -75.84
N ASP A 34 -13.07 28.93 -76.83
CA ASP A 34 -12.95 27.75 -77.63
C ASP A 34 -11.54 27.57 -78.25
N ASN A 35 -11.01 26.37 -78.10
CA ASN A 35 -10.02 25.85 -79.03
C ASN A 35 -10.16 24.32 -79.14
N GLU A 36 -10.81 23.88 -80.23
CA GLU A 36 -10.88 22.48 -80.62
C GLU A 36 -9.48 21.94 -80.94
N THR A 37 -8.99 21.07 -80.09
CA THR A 37 -7.88 20.17 -80.42
C THR A 37 -8.40 18.75 -80.35
N VAL A 38 -8.34 18.05 -81.46
CA VAL A 38 -8.65 16.63 -81.62
C VAL A 38 -7.70 15.83 -80.78
N GLU A 39 -8.18 15.17 -79.76
CA GLU A 39 -7.42 14.20 -78.99
C GLU A 39 -7.28 12.88 -79.77
N PRO A 40 -6.08 12.25 -79.77
CA PRO A 40 -5.91 10.91 -80.30
C PRO A 40 -6.60 9.87 -79.38
N GLU A 41 -7.15 8.81 -79.96
CA GLU A 41 -7.75 7.69 -79.19
C GLU A 41 -6.81 7.15 -78.19
N PRO A 42 -7.29 6.84 -76.98
CA PRO A 42 -6.46 6.26 -75.89
C PRO A 42 -6.00 4.83 -76.27
N GLU A 43 -4.73 4.56 -76.10
CA GLU A 43 -4.21 3.23 -76.20
C GLU A 43 -4.85 2.30 -75.13
N PRO A 44 -5.09 0.99 -75.42
CA PRO A 44 -5.71 0.07 -74.49
C PRO A 44 -4.87 -0.03 -73.24
N GLU A 45 -5.48 0.10 -72.04
CA GLU A 45 -4.85 -0.10 -70.76
C GLU A 45 -4.26 -1.51 -70.71
N PRO A 46 -3.06 -1.66 -70.15
CA PRO A 46 -2.46 -2.99 -69.93
C PRO A 46 -3.31 -3.82 -68.95
N GLU A 47 -3.47 -5.11 -69.23
CA GLU A 47 -4.18 -6.04 -68.38
C GLU A 47 -3.56 -6.00 -66.95
N PRO A 48 -4.37 -5.99 -65.88
CA PRO A 48 -3.89 -5.99 -64.52
C PRO A 48 -3.01 -7.22 -64.24
N GLU A 49 -1.82 -7.01 -63.65
CA GLU A 49 -0.99 -8.09 -63.23
C GLU A 49 -1.72 -8.98 -62.18
N PRO A 50 -1.50 -10.28 -62.18
CA PRO A 50 -2.15 -11.18 -61.24
C PRO A 50 -1.77 -10.76 -59.80
N VAL A 51 -2.77 -10.57 -58.95
CA VAL A 51 -2.63 -10.29 -57.53
C VAL A 51 -1.86 -11.47 -56.90
N PRO A 52 -0.74 -11.26 -56.21
CA PRO A 52 -0.05 -12.35 -55.53
C PRO A 52 -0.97 -13.05 -54.52
N GLU A 53 -0.93 -14.35 -54.45
CA GLU A 53 -1.67 -15.13 -53.47
C GLU A 53 -1.25 -14.65 -52.05
N PRO A 54 -2.21 -14.49 -51.13
CA PRO A 54 -1.88 -14.12 -49.75
C PRO A 54 -0.92 -15.13 -49.14
N GLU A 55 0.14 -14.65 -48.52
CA GLU A 55 1.05 -15.51 -47.73
C GLU A 55 0.25 -16.25 -46.67
N PRO A 56 0.55 -17.54 -46.38
CA PRO A 56 -0.14 -18.27 -45.34
C PRO A 56 0.03 -17.55 -43.99
N GLU A 57 -1.07 -17.41 -43.26
CA GLU A 57 -1.04 -16.85 -41.88
C GLU A 57 -0.04 -17.67 -41.04
N PRO A 58 0.81 -17.02 -40.24
CA PRO A 58 1.72 -17.72 -39.34
C PRO A 58 0.92 -18.65 -38.40
N GLU A 59 1.42 -19.86 -38.23
CA GLU A 59 0.83 -20.80 -37.25
C GLU A 59 0.84 -20.13 -35.86
N PRO A 60 -0.26 -20.24 -35.08
CA PRO A 60 -0.30 -19.71 -33.72
C PRO A 60 0.87 -20.25 -32.91
N GLU A 61 1.58 -19.37 -32.20
CA GLU A 61 2.61 -19.80 -31.27
C GLU A 61 2.00 -20.76 -30.23
N PRO A 62 2.71 -21.83 -29.85
CA PRO A 62 2.23 -22.76 -28.84
C PRO A 62 1.93 -21.98 -27.54
N GLU A 63 0.76 -22.26 -26.96
CA GLU A 63 0.43 -21.71 -25.64
C GLU A 63 1.55 -22.06 -24.64
N PRO A 64 1.99 -21.11 -23.79
CA PRO A 64 3.00 -21.42 -22.77
C PRO A 64 2.52 -22.57 -21.88
N GLU A 65 3.41 -23.51 -21.59
CA GLU A 65 3.12 -24.59 -20.66
C GLU A 65 2.74 -23.98 -19.30
N PRO A 66 1.70 -24.52 -18.62
CA PRO A 66 1.31 -24.01 -17.30
C PRO A 66 2.50 -24.11 -16.34
N GLU A 67 2.76 -23.04 -15.59
CA GLU A 67 3.79 -23.06 -14.55
C GLU A 67 3.47 -24.16 -13.52
N PRO A 68 4.49 -24.85 -12.98
CA PRO A 68 4.26 -25.87 -11.98
C PRO A 68 3.63 -25.28 -10.72
N GLU A 69 2.62 -25.95 -10.18
CA GLU A 69 1.95 -25.49 -8.95
C GLU A 69 2.96 -25.45 -7.78
N PRO A 70 2.88 -24.42 -6.92
CA PRO A 70 3.71 -24.30 -5.72
C PRO A 70 3.55 -25.54 -4.82
N THR A 71 4.65 -26.02 -4.30
CA THR A 71 4.67 -27.19 -3.40
C THR A 71 5.07 -26.83 -1.97
N ILE A 72 5.59 -25.63 -1.76
CA ILE A 72 5.97 -25.08 -0.46
C ILE A 72 5.01 -23.94 -0.14
N PRO A 73 4.43 -23.89 1.07
CA PRO A 73 3.49 -22.83 1.43
C PRO A 73 4.14 -21.44 1.44
N CYS A 74 3.44 -20.44 0.93
CA CYS A 74 3.76 -19.03 1.11
C CYS A 74 2.98 -18.52 2.33
N ASN A 75 3.62 -17.85 3.28
CA ASN A 75 2.99 -17.40 4.52
C ASN A 75 2.11 -18.50 5.18
N GLY A 76 2.64 -19.75 5.19
CA GLY A 76 1.98 -20.89 5.81
C GLY A 76 0.89 -21.59 4.99
N MET A 77 0.47 -21.06 3.83
CA MET A 77 -0.62 -21.62 3.02
C MET A 77 -0.26 -21.71 1.54
N ILE A 78 -0.36 -22.90 0.91
CA ILE A 78 -0.10 -23.07 -0.53
C ILE A 78 -1.03 -22.18 -1.38
N ALA A 79 -2.29 -22.04 -0.98
CA ALA A 79 -3.28 -21.25 -1.70
C ALA A 79 -2.90 -19.75 -1.82
N LEU A 80 -2.05 -19.24 -0.96
CA LEU A 80 -1.60 -17.84 -1.00
C LEU A 80 -0.53 -17.60 -2.05
N CYS A 81 0.24 -18.62 -2.44
CA CYS A 81 1.36 -18.45 -3.35
C CYS A 81 0.96 -17.83 -4.69
N LEU A 82 -0.22 -18.20 -5.22
CA LEU A 82 -0.74 -17.69 -6.50
C LEU A 82 -1.65 -16.46 -6.36
N ARG A 83 -1.88 -15.97 -5.15
CA ARG A 83 -2.63 -14.73 -4.93
C ARG A 83 -1.70 -13.53 -5.03
N THR A 84 -2.23 -12.44 -5.59
CA THR A 84 -1.52 -11.16 -5.58
C THR A 84 -1.44 -10.61 -4.15
N TYR A 85 -0.39 -9.89 -3.85
CA TYR A 85 -0.12 -9.32 -2.52
C TYR A 85 -1.34 -8.56 -1.94
N ASP A 86 -1.99 -7.73 -2.76
CA ASP A 86 -3.17 -6.95 -2.38
C ASP A 86 -4.44 -7.80 -2.16
N ASN A 87 -4.41 -9.08 -2.50
CA ASN A 87 -5.52 -10.04 -2.32
C ASN A 87 -5.21 -11.13 -1.28
N VAL A 88 -4.28 -10.85 -0.38
CA VAL A 88 -3.96 -11.67 0.80
C VAL A 88 -4.29 -10.86 2.05
N THR A 89 -4.84 -11.50 3.07
CA THR A 89 -5.02 -10.88 4.39
C THR A 89 -3.86 -11.25 5.29
N PHE A 90 -3.08 -10.25 5.70
CA PHE A 90 -1.99 -10.38 6.65
C PHE A 90 -2.44 -9.97 8.05
N PRO A 91 -2.20 -10.78 9.08
CA PRO A 91 -2.30 -10.32 10.46
C PRO A 91 -1.19 -9.31 10.75
N GLU A 92 -1.54 -8.17 11.33
CA GLU A 92 -0.63 -7.04 11.54
C GLU A 92 -0.67 -6.57 12.99
N THR A 93 0.49 -6.23 13.53
CA THR A 93 0.61 -5.59 14.85
C THR A 93 0.90 -4.10 14.70
N HIS A 94 0.03 -3.28 15.31
CA HIS A 94 0.22 -1.84 15.42
C HIS A 94 1.28 -1.55 16.48
N ASN A 95 2.30 -0.74 16.18
CA ASN A 95 3.44 -0.49 17.07
C ASN A 95 4.11 -1.77 17.59
N ALA A 96 4.46 -2.67 16.67
CA ALA A 96 4.98 -4.01 16.91
C ALA A 96 6.14 -4.08 17.90
N PHE A 97 6.95 -3.03 17.98
CA PHE A 97 8.10 -2.87 18.88
C PHE A 97 7.74 -2.40 20.29
N ALA A 98 6.52 -1.84 20.47
CA ALA A 98 6.09 -1.23 21.72
C ALA A 98 5.57 -2.29 22.70
N THR A 99 6.47 -3.10 23.28
CA THR A 99 6.12 -4.27 24.09
C THR A 99 6.63 -4.19 25.52
N GLU A 100 5.91 -4.83 26.43
CA GLU A 100 6.35 -4.93 27.83
C GLU A 100 7.63 -5.77 27.99
N ASP A 101 7.81 -6.78 27.13
CA ASP A 101 9.03 -7.60 27.08
C ASP A 101 10.27 -6.79 26.69
N ASP A 102 10.10 -5.75 25.83
CA ASP A 102 11.17 -4.83 25.45
C ASP A 102 11.34 -3.65 26.43
N GLY A 103 10.63 -3.68 27.56
CA GLY A 103 10.72 -2.69 28.63
C GLY A 103 9.92 -1.40 28.34
N ILE A 104 9.00 -1.43 27.39
CA ILE A 104 8.06 -0.36 27.10
C ILE A 104 6.74 -0.70 27.78
N TYR A 105 6.39 0.06 28.83
CA TYR A 105 5.23 -0.24 29.66
C TYR A 105 4.07 0.71 29.39
N TYR A 106 2.85 0.26 29.69
CA TYR A 106 1.67 1.10 29.62
C TYR A 106 1.89 2.46 30.33
N PRO A 107 1.52 3.61 29.74
CA PRO A 107 0.63 3.76 28.58
C PRO A 107 1.33 3.82 27.21
N ALA A 108 2.59 3.49 27.10
CA ALA A 108 3.34 3.52 25.84
C ALA A 108 3.45 2.14 25.16
N SER A 109 3.05 1.05 25.82
CA SER A 109 3.01 -0.28 25.20
C SER A 109 1.71 -0.50 24.44
N ASN A 110 1.82 -1.25 23.34
CA ASN A 110 0.69 -1.76 22.56
C ASN A 110 0.55 -3.28 22.66
N HIS A 111 1.57 -3.96 23.19
CA HIS A 111 1.60 -5.42 23.34
C HIS A 111 2.33 -5.80 24.63
N ARG A 112 2.10 -7.05 25.11
CA ARG A 112 2.86 -7.59 26.24
C ARG A 112 4.12 -8.30 25.76
N THR A 113 4.00 -9.10 24.70
CA THR A 113 5.06 -9.99 24.24
C THR A 113 5.81 -9.38 23.05
N GLY A 114 7.13 -9.63 23.03
CA GLY A 114 8.05 -9.08 22.05
C GLY A 114 7.95 -9.72 20.65
N PHE A 115 8.82 -9.26 19.78
CA PHE A 115 8.84 -9.59 18.35
C PHE A 115 8.93 -11.10 18.07
N ASP A 116 9.74 -11.84 18.84
CA ASP A 116 9.84 -13.31 18.71
C ASP A 116 8.48 -14.02 18.84
N ALA A 117 7.65 -13.61 19.80
CA ALA A 117 6.35 -14.21 20.03
C ALA A 117 5.37 -13.86 18.90
N GLN A 118 5.39 -12.61 18.44
CA GLN A 118 4.58 -12.16 17.27
C GLN A 118 4.94 -12.97 16.02
N TRP A 119 6.23 -13.13 15.73
CA TRP A 119 6.70 -13.93 14.60
C TRP A 119 6.28 -15.40 14.68
N GLN A 120 6.45 -16.01 15.85
CA GLN A 120 6.08 -17.42 16.10
C GLN A 120 4.58 -17.66 15.99
N ALA A 121 3.76 -16.67 16.34
CA ALA A 121 2.31 -16.73 16.18
C ALA A 121 1.88 -16.70 14.70
N GLY A 122 2.70 -16.16 13.80
CA GLY A 122 2.38 -16.04 12.38
C GLY A 122 2.14 -14.60 11.92
N ILE A 123 2.39 -13.58 12.74
CA ILE A 123 2.37 -12.18 12.32
C ILE A 123 3.45 -11.96 11.26
N ARG A 124 3.09 -11.32 10.14
CA ARG A 124 3.99 -11.01 9.01
C ARG A 124 3.83 -9.58 8.49
N ALA A 125 3.06 -8.76 9.20
CA ALA A 125 2.97 -7.32 8.96
C ALA A 125 3.17 -6.57 10.28
N PHE A 126 3.99 -5.52 10.27
CA PHE A 126 4.45 -4.83 11.45
C PHE A 126 4.43 -3.32 11.24
N MET A 127 3.66 -2.59 12.06
CA MET A 127 3.74 -1.14 12.10
C MET A 127 4.81 -0.72 13.12
N ILE A 128 5.65 0.24 12.73
CA ILE A 128 6.73 0.77 13.57
C ILE A 128 6.83 2.28 13.47
N ASP A 129 7.18 2.96 14.57
CA ASP A 129 7.41 4.40 14.61
C ASP A 129 8.90 4.70 14.76
N THR A 130 9.46 5.44 13.81
CA THR A 130 10.88 5.84 13.86
C THR A 130 11.05 7.26 14.37
N HIS A 131 11.83 7.45 15.42
CA HIS A 131 12.10 8.75 16.02
C HIS A 131 13.59 8.97 16.27
N TYR A 132 13.97 10.25 16.44
CA TYR A 132 15.25 10.57 17.05
C TYR A 132 15.12 10.55 18.59
N ASP A 133 16.07 9.93 19.26
CA ASP A 133 16.16 9.95 20.73
C ASP A 133 16.35 11.37 21.28
N ASN A 134 16.93 12.25 20.47
CA ASN A 134 17.18 13.64 20.80
C ASN A 134 16.78 14.58 19.67
N LEU A 135 15.66 15.30 19.82
CA LEU A 135 15.14 16.22 18.81
C LEU A 135 16.05 17.46 18.56
N ASN A 136 16.93 17.81 19.51
CA ASN A 136 17.87 18.90 19.36
C ASN A 136 19.16 18.47 18.65
N ASN A 137 19.40 17.19 18.51
CA ASN A 137 20.58 16.63 17.87
C ASN A 137 20.18 15.41 17.05
N LYS A 138 19.54 15.65 15.90
CA LYS A 138 19.00 14.62 14.98
C LYS A 138 20.12 13.89 14.25
N GLN A 139 20.80 12.97 14.92
CA GLN A 139 21.87 12.15 14.38
C GLN A 139 21.36 10.76 14.04
N TYR A 140 21.93 10.13 13.01
CA TYR A 140 21.63 8.76 12.63
C TYR A 140 21.73 7.78 13.81
N SER A 141 22.79 7.87 14.60
CA SER A 141 23.01 7.01 15.79
C SER A 141 21.92 7.12 16.86
N GLY A 142 21.05 8.14 16.78
CA GLY A 142 19.92 8.35 17.67
C GLY A 142 18.58 7.91 17.08
N VAL A 143 18.57 7.22 15.94
CA VAL A 143 17.33 6.67 15.37
C VAL A 143 16.88 5.46 16.20
N LYS A 144 15.66 5.53 16.71
CA LYS A 144 15.05 4.53 17.59
C LYS A 144 13.62 4.25 17.13
N LEU A 145 13.08 3.10 17.56
CA LEU A 145 11.66 2.84 17.54
C LEU A 145 11.09 3.29 18.90
N CYS A 146 10.13 4.22 18.85
CA CYS A 146 9.53 4.82 20.05
C CYS A 146 8.08 5.17 19.77
N HIS A 147 7.16 4.76 20.65
CA HIS A 147 5.75 5.02 20.46
C HIS A 147 5.35 6.42 20.94
N GLY A 148 4.74 7.20 20.05
CA GLY A 148 4.16 8.50 20.34
C GLY A 148 4.53 9.59 19.32
N SER A 149 4.19 10.85 19.64
CA SER A 149 4.38 12.01 18.77
C SER A 149 5.46 12.97 19.32
N ASP A 150 6.19 13.61 18.41
CA ASP A 150 7.15 14.70 18.68
C ASP A 150 6.48 16.04 18.99
N ASP A 151 5.16 16.16 18.89
CA ASP A 151 4.38 17.40 19.02
C ASP A 151 4.55 18.09 20.38
N ARG A 152 4.96 17.36 21.40
CA ARG A 152 5.17 17.86 22.76
C ARG A 152 6.51 18.57 22.96
N GLY A 153 7.37 18.59 21.91
CA GLY A 153 8.69 19.23 21.94
C GLY A 153 9.78 18.42 22.64
N PHE A 154 9.52 17.14 22.93
CA PHE A 154 10.50 16.16 23.36
C PHE A 154 10.24 14.83 22.65
N SER A 155 11.28 14.01 22.51
CA SER A 155 11.18 12.71 21.88
C SER A 155 10.33 11.75 22.71
N PRO A 156 9.39 10.99 22.13
CA PRO A 156 8.63 9.95 22.82
C PRO A 156 9.53 8.82 23.36
N CYS A 157 10.75 8.69 22.87
CA CYS A 157 11.73 7.72 23.33
C CYS A 157 12.04 7.77 24.84
N VAL A 158 11.61 8.83 25.52
CA VAL A 158 11.71 8.93 27.00
C VAL A 158 10.79 7.95 27.72
N TYR A 159 9.75 7.44 27.05
CA TYR A 159 8.83 6.44 27.61
C TYR A 159 9.24 5.00 27.37
N GLY A 160 10.29 4.79 26.60
CA GLY A 160 10.85 3.51 26.19
C GLY A 160 11.27 3.57 24.73
N ASN A 161 12.24 2.77 24.35
CA ASN A 161 12.74 2.71 23.00
C ASN A 161 13.44 1.39 22.68
N VAL A 162 13.46 1.03 21.41
CA VAL A 162 14.22 -0.09 20.86
C VAL A 162 15.16 0.45 19.79
N SER A 163 16.32 -0.16 19.58
CA SER A 163 17.21 0.17 18.47
C SER A 163 16.54 -0.20 17.15
N ALA A 164 16.35 0.77 16.24
CA ALA A 164 15.72 0.52 14.94
C ALA A 164 16.55 -0.48 14.11
N VAL A 165 17.89 -0.32 14.09
CA VAL A 165 18.77 -1.25 13.36
C VAL A 165 18.72 -2.65 13.96
N ASP A 166 18.78 -2.80 15.30
CA ASP A 166 18.79 -4.12 15.92
C ASP A 166 17.46 -4.86 15.69
N TRP A 167 16.32 -4.17 15.83
CA TRP A 167 15.00 -4.74 15.59
C TRP A 167 14.80 -5.19 14.15
N LEU A 168 15.20 -4.36 13.18
CA LEU A 168 15.12 -4.70 11.76
C LEU A 168 16.16 -5.76 11.35
N SER A 169 17.34 -5.82 12.01
CA SER A 169 18.29 -6.92 11.79
C SER A 169 17.71 -8.25 12.26
N GLU A 170 17.01 -8.27 13.40
CA GLU A 170 16.31 -9.47 13.87
C GLU A 170 15.20 -9.90 12.88
N LEU A 171 14.48 -8.94 12.30
CA LEU A 171 13.52 -9.23 11.21
C LEU A 171 14.24 -9.90 10.03
N GLY A 172 15.41 -9.40 9.63
CA GLY A 172 16.22 -9.99 8.57
C GLY A 172 16.61 -11.44 8.87
N ASP A 173 17.09 -11.72 10.06
CA ASP A 173 17.45 -13.08 10.51
C ASP A 173 16.24 -14.04 10.44
N LYS A 174 15.06 -13.56 10.86
CA LYS A 174 13.82 -14.36 10.77
C LYS A 174 13.36 -14.61 9.35
N MET A 175 13.51 -13.65 8.46
CA MET A 175 13.20 -13.82 7.04
C MET A 175 14.18 -14.79 6.36
N ASP A 176 15.45 -14.81 6.76
CA ASP A 176 16.44 -15.77 6.26
C ASP A 176 16.09 -17.21 6.67
N ASP A 177 15.60 -17.38 7.90
CA ASP A 177 15.13 -18.68 8.40
C ASP A 177 13.78 -19.12 7.76
N ASN A 178 13.01 -18.16 7.21
CA ASN A 178 11.68 -18.39 6.65
C ASN A 178 11.56 -17.75 5.23
N PRO A 179 12.33 -18.20 4.24
CA PRO A 179 12.39 -17.57 2.92
C PRO A 179 11.10 -17.64 2.10
N GLN A 180 10.09 -18.38 2.58
CA GLN A 180 8.77 -18.50 1.95
C GLN A 180 7.74 -17.51 2.50
N ASP A 181 8.16 -16.61 3.36
CA ASP A 181 7.28 -15.60 3.91
C ASP A 181 7.50 -14.25 3.21
N VAL A 182 6.40 -13.64 2.78
CA VAL A 182 6.34 -12.24 2.38
C VAL A 182 5.99 -11.42 3.61
N VAL A 183 6.78 -10.39 3.88
CA VAL A 183 6.68 -9.57 5.09
C VAL A 183 6.41 -8.12 4.71
N THR A 184 5.64 -7.43 5.55
CA THR A 184 5.39 -5.99 5.40
C THR A 184 5.87 -5.24 6.63
N VAL A 185 6.49 -4.08 6.39
CA VAL A 185 6.77 -3.08 7.42
C VAL A 185 6.10 -1.77 7.01
N LEU A 186 5.23 -1.25 7.86
CA LEU A 186 4.66 0.08 7.73
C LEU A 186 5.35 1.01 8.73
N VAL A 187 5.98 2.06 8.22
CA VAL A 187 6.77 2.99 9.03
C VAL A 187 5.99 4.29 9.24
N GLU A 188 5.59 4.59 10.46
CA GLU A 188 5.24 5.96 10.86
C GLU A 188 6.55 6.72 11.11
N ASN A 189 6.90 7.65 10.22
CA ASN A 189 8.27 8.15 10.16
C ASN A 189 8.42 9.59 10.64
N TYR A 190 9.27 9.78 11.65
CA TYR A 190 9.64 11.07 12.21
C TYR A 190 11.15 11.41 12.04
N VAL A 191 11.86 10.59 11.24
CA VAL A 191 13.28 10.82 10.92
C VAL A 191 13.45 11.22 9.46
N SER A 192 14.65 11.65 9.05
CA SER A 192 14.89 11.94 7.63
C SER A 192 14.94 10.68 6.79
N SER A 193 14.57 10.79 5.51
CA SER A 193 14.57 9.69 4.54
C SER A 193 15.92 9.01 4.45
N GLU A 194 17.00 9.78 4.44
CA GLU A 194 18.37 9.28 4.35
C GLU A 194 18.76 8.47 5.60
N HIS A 195 18.27 8.88 6.78
CA HIS A 195 18.53 8.13 8.00
C HIS A 195 17.71 6.85 8.07
N LEU A 196 16.47 6.86 7.59
CA LEU A 196 15.67 5.64 7.48
C LEU A 196 16.28 4.66 6.48
N GLU A 197 16.70 5.15 5.30
CA GLU A 197 17.40 4.33 4.31
C GLU A 197 18.65 3.68 4.91
N GLN A 198 19.46 4.46 5.66
CA GLN A 198 20.64 3.91 6.31
C GLN A 198 20.30 2.84 7.36
N VAL A 199 19.17 2.95 8.05
CA VAL A 199 18.69 1.90 8.98
C VAL A 199 18.41 0.60 8.22
N PHE A 200 17.74 0.64 7.07
CA PHE A 200 17.48 -0.54 6.23
C PHE A 200 18.75 -1.12 5.59
N ILE A 201 19.72 -0.28 5.23
CA ILE A 201 21.04 -0.73 4.76
C ILE A 201 21.80 -1.45 5.88
N ASP A 202 21.91 -0.82 7.06
CA ASP A 202 22.69 -1.35 8.18
C ASP A 202 22.04 -2.60 8.80
N SER A 203 20.73 -2.77 8.66
CA SER A 203 20.02 -3.98 9.07
C SER A 203 20.08 -5.11 8.03
N GLY A 204 20.66 -4.86 6.84
CA GLY A 204 20.78 -5.87 5.78
C GLY A 204 19.48 -6.17 5.02
N LEU A 205 18.44 -5.36 5.19
CA LEU A 205 17.13 -5.59 4.58
C LEU A 205 16.97 -4.99 3.18
N MET A 206 17.81 -4.03 2.80
CA MET A 206 17.64 -3.24 1.57
C MET A 206 17.57 -4.10 0.30
N ASP A 207 18.36 -5.17 0.21
CA ASP A 207 18.45 -6.01 -0.99
C ASP A 207 17.17 -6.84 -1.24
N ARG A 208 16.29 -6.97 -0.24
CA ARG A 208 15.04 -7.75 -0.35
C ARG A 208 13.78 -6.90 -0.43
N VAL A 209 13.94 -5.58 -0.45
CA VAL A 209 12.79 -4.67 -0.55
C VAL A 209 12.19 -4.72 -1.95
N PHE A 210 10.89 -4.94 -2.03
CA PHE A 210 10.13 -4.90 -3.28
C PHE A 210 9.87 -3.46 -3.71
N LEU A 211 10.10 -3.17 -4.99
CA LEU A 211 9.81 -1.89 -5.62
C LEU A 211 8.51 -1.99 -6.40
N HIS A 212 7.54 -1.12 -6.13
CA HIS A 212 6.24 -1.10 -6.78
C HIS A 212 5.85 0.30 -7.24
N ALA A 213 5.45 0.45 -8.49
CA ALA A 213 4.94 1.72 -8.98
C ALA A 213 3.42 1.85 -8.72
N VAL A 214 2.97 3.06 -8.41
CA VAL A 214 1.54 3.34 -8.17
C VAL A 214 0.71 2.91 -9.38
N ASN A 215 -0.40 2.24 -9.14
CA ASN A 215 -1.35 1.70 -10.14
C ASN A 215 -0.84 0.51 -10.99
N GLU A 216 0.35 0.02 -10.78
CA GLU A 216 0.75 -1.25 -11.39
C GLU A 216 0.08 -2.44 -10.65
N PRO A 217 -0.16 -3.57 -11.31
CA PRO A 217 -0.66 -4.77 -10.65
C PRO A 217 0.34 -5.31 -9.62
N TRP A 218 -0.14 -5.66 -8.43
CA TRP A 218 0.68 -6.34 -7.44
C TRP A 218 1.07 -7.75 -7.90
N PRO A 219 2.31 -8.19 -7.68
CA PRO A 219 2.73 -9.55 -7.98
C PRO A 219 2.08 -10.56 -7.01
N THR A 220 2.14 -11.83 -7.37
CA THR A 220 1.77 -12.92 -6.46
C THR A 220 2.83 -13.07 -5.35
N LEU A 221 2.44 -13.70 -4.22
CA LEU A 221 3.42 -13.97 -3.17
C LEU A 221 4.58 -14.83 -3.69
N GLN A 222 4.30 -15.82 -4.54
CA GLN A 222 5.33 -16.64 -5.15
C GLN A 222 6.33 -15.82 -5.98
N GLN A 223 5.84 -14.84 -6.76
CA GLN A 223 6.71 -13.98 -7.55
C GLN A 223 7.62 -13.10 -6.67
N LEU A 224 7.11 -12.59 -5.54
CA LEU A 224 7.92 -11.85 -4.58
C LEU A 224 9.04 -12.71 -3.98
N ILE A 225 8.71 -13.96 -3.65
CA ILE A 225 9.63 -14.94 -3.08
C ILE A 225 10.69 -15.35 -4.11
N ASP A 226 10.27 -15.72 -5.32
CA ASP A 226 11.17 -16.18 -6.39
C ASP A 226 12.15 -15.11 -6.85
N ASN A 227 11.77 -13.83 -6.73
CA ASN A 227 12.62 -12.69 -7.05
C ASN A 227 13.48 -12.23 -5.86
N GLU A 228 13.40 -12.90 -4.70
CA GLU A 228 14.10 -12.52 -3.47
C GLU A 228 13.77 -11.08 -2.99
N THR A 229 12.56 -10.58 -3.37
CA THR A 229 12.05 -9.24 -3.00
C THR A 229 10.80 -9.36 -2.15
N ASN A 230 10.89 -10.16 -1.10
CA ASN A 230 9.78 -10.55 -0.25
C ASN A 230 9.52 -9.64 0.96
N LEU A 231 10.11 -8.43 0.97
CA LEU A 231 9.85 -7.37 1.95
C LEU A 231 9.16 -6.18 1.27
N VAL A 232 7.94 -5.87 1.69
CA VAL A 232 7.21 -4.67 1.25
C VAL A 232 7.29 -3.61 2.34
N VAL A 233 7.74 -2.41 1.99
CA VAL A 233 7.88 -1.32 2.96
C VAL A 233 7.00 -0.15 2.56
N PHE A 234 6.08 0.22 3.44
CA PHE A 234 5.29 1.43 3.34
C PHE A 234 5.79 2.48 4.32
N TRP A 235 5.52 3.72 3.98
CA TRP A 235 5.89 4.86 4.80
C TRP A 235 4.74 5.87 4.85
N GLU A 236 4.35 6.31 6.02
CA GLU A 236 3.48 7.46 6.17
C GLU A 236 4.28 8.75 5.93
N GLN A 237 3.81 9.61 5.04
CA GLN A 237 4.47 10.85 4.63
C GLN A 237 5.81 10.65 3.92
N GLY A 238 5.89 9.65 3.05
CA GLY A 238 7.10 9.27 2.33
C GLY A 238 7.53 10.25 1.25
N ASP A 239 8.81 10.17 0.88
CA ASP A 239 9.40 10.82 -0.29
C ASP A 239 9.77 9.76 -1.33
N GLU A 240 8.75 9.16 -1.92
CA GLU A 240 8.86 8.09 -2.91
C GLU A 240 9.60 8.55 -4.18
N ASP A 241 9.54 9.83 -4.52
CA ASP A 241 10.27 10.39 -5.67
C ASP A 241 11.79 10.30 -5.50
N SER A 242 12.28 10.51 -4.28
CA SER A 242 13.73 10.44 -3.96
C SER A 242 14.16 9.07 -3.44
N HIS A 243 13.22 8.30 -2.86
CA HIS A 243 13.46 7.01 -2.22
C HIS A 243 12.45 5.96 -2.73
N PRO A 244 12.58 5.48 -3.98
CA PRO A 244 11.56 4.60 -4.61
C PRO A 244 11.49 3.20 -4.00
N TRP A 245 12.34 2.86 -3.05
CA TRP A 245 12.32 1.59 -2.32
C TRP A 245 11.26 1.57 -1.21
N ILE A 246 10.75 2.72 -0.80
CA ILE A 246 9.75 2.87 0.23
C ILE A 246 8.47 3.45 -0.39
N HIS A 247 7.34 2.80 -0.20
CA HIS A 247 6.10 3.19 -0.84
C HIS A 247 5.36 4.23 0.01
N ASP A 248 4.95 5.36 -0.60
CA ASP A 248 4.04 6.28 0.07
C ASP A 248 2.73 5.58 0.39
N PHE A 249 2.42 5.49 1.68
CA PHE A 249 1.33 4.63 2.17
C PHE A 249 -0.01 4.99 1.52
N LEU A 250 -0.38 6.27 1.45
CA LEU A 250 -1.67 6.68 0.92
C LEU A 250 -1.75 6.72 -0.62
N SER A 251 -0.63 6.62 -1.32
CA SER A 251 -0.63 6.41 -2.77
C SER A 251 -0.98 4.97 -3.14
N HIS A 252 -0.65 4.01 -2.30
CA HIS A 252 -0.86 2.57 -2.52
C HIS A 252 -2.03 1.99 -1.73
N SER A 253 -2.40 2.62 -0.61
CA SER A 253 -3.37 2.08 0.35
C SER A 253 -4.41 3.08 0.82
N TRP A 254 -5.47 2.55 1.42
CA TRP A 254 -6.48 3.30 2.15
C TRP A 254 -6.83 2.58 3.45
N THR A 255 -7.36 3.31 4.44
CA THR A 255 -7.60 2.76 5.77
C THR A 255 -9.03 3.00 6.27
N THR A 256 -9.50 2.11 7.17
CA THR A 256 -10.62 2.44 8.06
C THR A 256 -10.16 3.39 9.17
N ASN A 257 -11.09 3.89 9.97
CA ASN A 257 -10.80 4.74 11.13
C ASN A 257 -9.99 3.97 12.20
N TYR A 258 -9.29 4.71 13.06
CA TYR A 258 -8.46 4.18 14.15
C TYR A 258 -8.66 4.88 15.49
N GLY A 259 -9.74 5.66 15.62
CA GLY A 259 -10.02 6.47 16.82
C GLY A 259 -11.18 5.98 17.68
N GLU A 260 -11.72 4.79 17.38
CA GLU A 260 -12.89 4.23 18.05
C GLU A 260 -12.59 3.87 19.50
N GLN A 261 -13.63 4.00 20.35
CA GLN A 261 -13.57 3.70 21.78
C GLN A 261 -14.36 2.45 22.16
N SER A 262 -15.05 1.85 21.21
CA SER A 262 -15.79 0.59 21.39
C SER A 262 -15.91 -0.16 20.06
N THR A 263 -16.10 -1.49 20.12
CA THR A 263 -16.35 -2.33 18.96
C THR A 263 -17.58 -1.90 18.17
N SER A 264 -18.60 -1.36 18.84
CA SER A 264 -19.84 -0.87 18.20
C SER A 264 -19.67 0.43 17.39
N GLU A 265 -18.55 1.14 17.53
CA GLU A 265 -18.20 2.31 16.72
C GLU A 265 -17.40 1.95 15.48
N MET A 266 -16.77 0.77 15.48
CA MET A 266 -15.99 0.28 14.34
C MET A 266 -16.89 0.07 13.13
N ASN A 267 -16.48 0.66 12.01
CA ASN A 267 -17.19 0.58 10.73
C ASN A 267 -16.18 0.39 9.58
N CYS A 268 -16.70 0.35 8.36
CA CYS A 268 -15.91 0.16 7.16
C CYS A 268 -15.62 1.45 6.39
N ASP A 269 -16.04 2.61 6.92
CA ASP A 269 -15.86 3.90 6.25
C ASP A 269 -14.39 4.17 5.91
N VAL A 270 -14.14 4.70 4.72
CA VAL A 270 -12.80 5.14 4.32
C VAL A 270 -12.39 6.35 5.15
N HIS A 271 -11.32 6.22 5.93
CA HIS A 271 -10.82 7.29 6.78
C HIS A 271 -9.63 8.04 6.15
N ARG A 272 -8.64 7.31 5.64
CA ARG A 272 -7.49 7.86 4.90
C ARG A 272 -7.39 7.17 3.54
N GLY A 273 -6.88 7.89 2.52
CA GLY A 273 -6.96 7.48 1.12
C GLY A 273 -8.31 7.81 0.52
N ASP A 274 -8.66 7.24 -0.62
CA ASP A 274 -9.93 7.46 -1.33
C ASP A 274 -10.73 6.16 -1.60
N GLY A 275 -10.24 5.01 -1.12
CA GLY A 275 -10.87 3.70 -1.29
C GLY A 275 -10.61 3.03 -2.65
N SER A 276 -9.88 3.69 -3.57
CA SER A 276 -9.55 3.13 -4.89
C SER A 276 -8.22 2.40 -4.92
N GLN A 277 -7.36 2.66 -3.96
CA GLN A 277 -6.03 2.06 -3.87
C GLN A 277 -6.12 0.52 -3.73
N ALA A 278 -5.09 -0.17 -4.21
CA ALA A 278 -5.05 -1.62 -4.24
C ALA A 278 -4.98 -2.26 -2.83
N VAL A 279 -4.24 -1.66 -1.93
CA VAL A 279 -4.04 -2.17 -0.57
C VAL A 279 -5.11 -1.63 0.36
N TYR A 280 -5.79 -2.52 1.09
CA TYR A 280 -6.81 -2.17 2.07
C TYR A 280 -6.31 -2.47 3.49
N HIS A 281 -6.13 -1.42 4.29
CA HIS A 281 -5.67 -1.51 5.67
C HIS A 281 -6.84 -1.33 6.65
N MET A 282 -7.26 -2.41 7.28
CA MET A 282 -8.32 -2.41 8.28
C MET A 282 -7.71 -2.24 9.67
N ASN A 283 -7.83 -1.03 10.22
CA ASN A 283 -7.45 -0.74 11.60
C ASN A 283 -8.45 -1.41 12.56
N ASN A 284 -7.96 -2.19 13.52
CA ASN A 284 -8.80 -2.93 14.45
C ASN A 284 -8.26 -2.86 15.89
N TRP A 285 -8.10 -1.65 16.41
CA TRP A 285 -7.77 -1.42 17.82
C TRP A 285 -8.66 -0.36 18.41
N LEU A 286 -8.75 -0.33 19.72
CA LEU A 286 -9.57 0.59 20.49
C LEU A 286 -8.70 1.51 21.33
N SER A 287 -9.10 2.77 21.38
CA SER A 287 -8.49 3.78 22.23
C SER A 287 -9.38 4.10 23.42
N ASN A 288 -8.80 4.36 24.56
CA ASN A 288 -9.55 4.87 25.69
C ASN A 288 -9.90 6.37 25.52
N GLN A 289 -10.65 6.94 26.44
CA GLN A 289 -11.15 8.33 26.37
C GLN A 289 -10.05 9.40 26.26
N VAL A 290 -8.78 9.06 26.51
CA VAL A 290 -7.63 9.97 26.40
C VAL A 290 -6.74 9.64 25.19
N GLY A 291 -7.19 8.75 24.30
CA GLY A 291 -6.51 8.40 23.06
C GLY A 291 -5.32 7.44 23.23
N LEU A 292 -5.30 6.65 24.31
CA LEU A 292 -4.28 5.61 24.51
C LEU A 292 -4.87 4.23 24.17
N ALA A 293 -4.06 3.32 23.66
CA ALA A 293 -4.43 1.94 23.44
C ALA A 293 -5.11 1.33 24.68
N ASP A 294 -6.24 0.65 24.50
CA ASP A 294 -7.04 0.12 25.62
C ASP A 294 -6.93 -1.40 25.74
N PRO A 295 -6.06 -1.92 26.65
CA PRO A 295 -5.91 -3.36 26.82
C PRO A 295 -7.16 -4.03 27.40
N THR A 296 -8.09 -3.28 28.00
CA THR A 296 -9.25 -3.86 28.67
C THR A 296 -10.37 -4.27 27.69
N GLN A 297 -10.35 -3.77 26.49
CA GLN A 297 -11.29 -4.08 25.42
C GLN A 297 -10.67 -4.91 24.28
N ALA A 298 -9.37 -5.21 24.39
CA ALA A 298 -8.65 -5.90 23.33
C ALA A 298 -9.19 -7.33 23.09
N GLU A 299 -9.61 -8.06 24.15
CA GLU A 299 -10.19 -9.40 24.03
C GLU A 299 -11.47 -9.39 23.16
N GLU A 300 -12.31 -8.36 23.29
CA GLU A 300 -13.52 -8.21 22.47
C GLU A 300 -13.17 -7.78 21.03
N ALA A 301 -12.25 -6.82 20.86
CA ALA A 301 -11.88 -6.32 19.55
C ALA A 301 -11.10 -7.36 18.72
N ASN A 302 -10.31 -8.23 19.37
CA ASN A 302 -9.48 -9.25 18.72
C ASN A 302 -10.13 -10.64 18.74
N ASP A 303 -11.40 -10.76 19.18
CA ASP A 303 -12.13 -12.03 19.08
C ASP A 303 -12.21 -12.48 17.61
N VAL A 304 -11.96 -13.77 17.36
CA VAL A 304 -11.88 -14.33 16.00
C VAL A 304 -13.19 -14.13 15.23
N ASP A 305 -14.33 -14.38 15.87
CA ASP A 305 -15.62 -14.28 15.20
C ASP A 305 -15.93 -12.82 14.87
N PHE A 306 -15.61 -11.87 15.77
CA PHE A 306 -15.73 -10.44 15.53
C PHE A 306 -14.84 -9.96 14.38
N LEU A 307 -13.57 -10.34 14.37
CA LEU A 307 -12.62 -9.97 13.31
C LEU A 307 -13.08 -10.50 11.94
N VAL A 308 -13.52 -11.76 11.88
CA VAL A 308 -13.98 -12.39 10.64
C VAL A 308 -15.28 -11.75 10.15
N GLU A 309 -16.25 -11.48 11.05
CA GLU A 309 -17.50 -10.81 10.69
C GLU A 309 -17.24 -9.41 10.15
N ARG A 310 -16.47 -8.60 10.85
CA ARG A 310 -16.09 -7.24 10.42
C ARG A 310 -15.34 -7.24 9.09
N ALA A 311 -14.35 -8.12 8.93
CA ALA A 311 -13.59 -8.21 7.68
C ALA A 311 -14.49 -8.59 6.49
N ASN A 312 -15.45 -9.50 6.68
CA ASN A 312 -16.42 -9.88 5.64
C ASN A 312 -17.40 -8.73 5.32
N GLU A 313 -17.89 -8.02 6.34
CA GLU A 313 -18.75 -6.85 6.15
C GLU A 313 -18.01 -5.79 5.30
N CYS A 314 -16.78 -5.44 5.70
CA CYS A 314 -15.98 -4.45 5.00
C CYS A 314 -15.58 -4.92 3.59
N TRP A 315 -15.27 -6.19 3.42
CA TRP A 315 -15.01 -6.77 2.09
C TRP A 315 -16.24 -6.70 1.20
N SER A 316 -17.42 -7.04 1.73
CA SER A 316 -18.69 -6.95 1.00
C SER A 316 -19.03 -5.52 0.59
N GLU A 317 -18.78 -4.54 1.47
CA GLU A 317 -19.06 -3.12 1.22
C GLU A 317 -18.17 -2.53 0.13
N HIS A 318 -16.88 -2.82 0.18
CA HIS A 318 -15.89 -2.24 -0.75
C HIS A 318 -15.56 -3.14 -1.93
N GLY A 319 -16.06 -4.39 -1.97
CA GLY A 319 -15.71 -5.36 -3.01
C GLY A 319 -14.23 -5.78 -2.98
N LYS A 320 -13.54 -5.50 -1.87
CA LYS A 320 -12.11 -5.71 -1.70
C LYS A 320 -11.82 -6.34 -0.33
N ARG A 321 -11.04 -7.43 -0.35
CA ARG A 321 -10.55 -8.10 0.86
C ARG A 321 -9.63 -7.15 1.63
N PRO A 322 -9.72 -7.04 2.97
CA PRO A 322 -8.71 -6.38 3.77
C PRO A 322 -7.34 -7.05 3.56
N THR A 323 -6.36 -6.26 3.12
CA THR A 323 -4.97 -6.73 2.98
C THR A 323 -4.32 -6.85 4.36
N PHE A 324 -4.66 -5.95 5.28
CA PHE A 324 -4.17 -5.98 6.65
C PHE A 324 -5.32 -5.92 7.64
N ILE A 325 -5.18 -6.70 8.72
CA ILE A 325 -5.96 -6.55 9.94
C ILE A 325 -4.97 -6.17 11.04
N ALA A 326 -4.93 -4.88 11.34
CA ALA A 326 -3.98 -4.33 12.31
C ALA A 326 -4.61 -4.24 13.70
N VAL A 327 -3.93 -4.81 14.70
CA VAL A 327 -4.42 -4.91 16.07
C VAL A 327 -3.39 -4.40 17.09
N ASP A 328 -3.91 -3.87 18.21
CA ASP A 328 -3.17 -3.76 19.47
C ASP A 328 -3.44 -5.01 20.33
N TRP A 329 -2.54 -5.30 21.27
CA TRP A 329 -2.71 -6.39 22.24
C TRP A 329 -3.06 -7.72 21.57
N TRP A 330 -2.28 -8.08 20.57
CA TRP A 330 -2.52 -9.24 19.71
C TRP A 330 -2.68 -10.55 20.49
N GLU A 331 -2.14 -10.63 21.72
CA GLU A 331 -2.24 -11.76 22.62
C GLU A 331 -3.65 -11.95 23.22
N GLU A 332 -4.48 -10.92 23.14
CA GLU A 332 -5.87 -10.91 23.62
C GLU A 332 -6.83 -11.26 22.49
N GLY A 333 -6.76 -12.46 21.98
CA GLY A 333 -7.56 -12.96 20.87
C GLY A 333 -6.71 -13.74 19.87
N ASP A 334 -7.10 -13.80 18.59
CA ASP A 334 -6.35 -14.55 17.59
C ASP A 334 -6.52 -13.96 16.19
N VAL A 335 -5.85 -12.84 15.94
CA VAL A 335 -5.85 -12.18 14.61
C VAL A 335 -5.26 -13.06 13.51
N VAL A 336 -4.31 -13.94 13.86
CA VAL A 336 -3.70 -14.89 12.91
C VAL A 336 -4.75 -15.88 12.42
N ARG A 337 -5.52 -16.44 13.34
CA ARG A 337 -6.60 -17.35 13.00
C ARG A 337 -7.70 -16.69 12.19
N ALA A 338 -8.05 -15.45 12.50
CA ALA A 338 -9.01 -14.67 11.72
C ALA A 338 -8.51 -14.46 10.28
N ALA A 339 -7.25 -14.05 10.10
CA ALA A 339 -6.64 -13.88 8.79
C ALA A 339 -6.60 -15.19 7.99
N GLU A 340 -6.28 -16.33 8.62
CA GLU A 340 -6.34 -17.65 7.99
C GLU A 340 -7.77 -17.97 7.47
N ILE A 341 -8.80 -17.74 8.29
CA ILE A 341 -10.19 -17.99 7.90
C ILE A 341 -10.58 -17.13 6.70
N ILE A 342 -10.24 -15.85 6.71
CA ILE A 342 -10.51 -14.91 5.62
C ILE A 342 -9.74 -15.32 4.35
N ASN A 343 -8.50 -15.76 4.50
CA ASN A 343 -7.68 -16.26 3.39
C ASN A 343 -8.21 -17.57 2.78
N MET A 344 -9.02 -18.35 3.49
CA MET A 344 -9.67 -19.54 2.94
C MET A 344 -10.94 -19.24 2.13
N GLN A 345 -11.40 -17.99 2.10
CA GLN A 345 -12.58 -17.56 1.36
C GLN A 345 -12.18 -17.03 -0.01
N ASP A 346 -13.01 -17.25 -1.03
CA ASP A 346 -12.84 -16.68 -2.37
C ASP A 346 -13.65 -15.38 -2.55
N GLU A 347 -14.68 -15.20 -1.74
CA GLU A 347 -15.56 -14.01 -1.68
C GLU A 347 -15.97 -13.73 -0.23
N ALA A 348 -16.47 -12.52 0.03
CA ALA A 348 -17.03 -12.17 1.33
C ALA A 348 -18.25 -13.05 1.67
N ASN A 349 -18.32 -13.53 2.91
CA ASN A 349 -19.43 -14.36 3.42
C ASN A 349 -20.47 -13.54 4.19
#